data_cd3abe084381c7c216a4c80996652ff2
#
_entry.id   cd3abe084381c7c216a4c80996652ff2
#
_cell.length_a   1.000
_cell.length_b   1.000
_cell.length_c   1.000
_cell.angle_alpha   90.00
_cell.angle_beta   90.00
_cell.angle_gamma   90.00
#
_symmetry.space_group_name_H-M   'P 1'
#
loop_
_entity.id
_entity.type
_entity.pdbx_description
1 polymer ?
#
loop_
_entity_poly.entity_id
_entity_poly.type
_entity_poly.pdbx_seq_one_letter_code
_entity_poly.pdbx_strand_id
1 'polypeptide(L)'
;PQTAVWWNDFWDYGTVTRKGKTLWVQLKNGDRDTTLCLKEGRDGALLLGSDGRTFATLGRDLVRRTAPAAEWKYDPEKYRDVLYGKKKAVIRGVIDGYTPKLGYTTGSLGVTDHVLRRDSYSLIEIRPDGRFDVEVEVEAPQALYMQIGEDVSGYVFVAPGDTLMCYYSITDLQNPRRHGYEQIWDCSRFMGGSAPHNQFYLIAQRMMPNPWGVYDRMSECIEKDASDEFRAWIDGRLRQVDDSLAALSARYEFSARTRDLLYANFRTTEYRNLLNYQMRHSDRRYTYSQRPDGTYKATPNPDYRPLPK
;
A
#
# COMPACT_ATOMS: atom_id res chain seq x y z
N PRO A 1 -20.62 -7.01 11.55
CA PRO A 1 -20.21 -7.45 10.22
C PRO A 1 -21.10 -8.60 9.73
N GLN A 2 -21.50 -8.56 8.47
CA GLN A 2 -22.31 -9.63 7.87
C GLN A 2 -21.44 -10.76 7.30
N THR A 3 -20.17 -10.49 7.10
CA THR A 3 -19.21 -11.40 6.48
C THR A 3 -18.00 -11.59 7.39
N ALA A 4 -17.55 -12.82 7.53
CA ALA A 4 -16.25 -13.14 8.10
C ALA A 4 -15.23 -13.32 6.98
N VAL A 5 -13.98 -12.98 7.26
CA VAL A 5 -12.84 -13.26 6.40
C VAL A 5 -11.96 -14.29 7.13
N TRP A 6 -11.78 -15.45 6.53
CA TRP A 6 -11.01 -16.54 7.08
C TRP A 6 -10.25 -17.29 5.98
N TRP A 7 -8.97 -17.51 6.15
CA TRP A 7 -8.10 -18.15 5.15
C TRP A 7 -8.18 -17.53 3.74
N ASN A 8 -8.13 -16.16 3.71
CA ASN A 8 -8.20 -15.38 2.47
C ASN A 8 -9.46 -15.63 1.62
N ASP A 9 -10.56 -15.98 2.29
CA ASP A 9 -11.84 -16.22 1.65
C ASP A 9 -12.99 -15.62 2.45
N PHE A 10 -14.15 -15.46 1.81
CA PHE A 10 -15.35 -14.94 2.45
C PHE A 10 -16.15 -16.08 3.05
N TRP A 11 -16.63 -15.85 4.27
CA TRP A 11 -17.44 -16.81 5.01
C TRP A 11 -18.67 -16.10 5.57
N ASP A 12 -19.79 -16.78 5.52
CA ASP A 12 -21.01 -16.33 6.16
C ASP A 12 -21.05 -16.86 7.59
N TYR A 13 -21.60 -16.07 8.48
CA TYR A 13 -21.81 -16.50 9.85
C TYR A 13 -22.98 -17.51 9.89
N GLY A 14 -22.71 -18.67 10.41
CA GLY A 14 -23.71 -19.65 10.80
C GLY A 14 -24.15 -19.43 12.24
N THR A 15 -24.17 -20.52 13.03
CA THR A 15 -24.56 -20.47 14.43
C THR A 15 -23.45 -19.88 15.28
N VAL A 16 -23.83 -18.93 16.16
CA VAL A 16 -22.94 -18.38 17.18
C VAL A 16 -23.47 -18.79 18.55
N THR A 17 -22.68 -19.55 19.29
CA THR A 17 -23.05 -20.04 20.61
C THR A 17 -22.00 -19.72 21.64
N ARG A 18 -22.43 -19.43 22.88
CA ARG A 18 -21.54 -19.21 24.01
C ARG A 18 -21.60 -20.38 24.99
N LYS A 19 -20.47 -20.97 25.26
CA LYS A 19 -20.33 -22.03 26.29
C LYS A 19 -19.30 -21.57 27.32
N GLY A 20 -19.79 -21.16 28.49
CA GLY A 20 -18.92 -20.58 29.54
C GLY A 20 -18.24 -19.28 29.06
N LYS A 21 -16.89 -19.26 29.07
CA LYS A 21 -16.07 -18.12 28.57
C LYS A 21 -15.67 -18.23 27.09
N THR A 22 -16.12 -19.28 26.40
CA THR A 22 -15.77 -19.54 25.01
C THR A 22 -16.95 -19.23 24.09
N LEU A 23 -16.71 -18.45 23.07
CA LEU A 23 -17.63 -18.18 21.98
C LEU A 23 -17.30 -19.13 20.83
N TRP A 24 -18.28 -19.86 20.36
CA TRP A 24 -18.20 -20.78 19.23
C TRP A 24 -18.89 -20.15 18.04
N VAL A 25 -18.17 -19.96 16.97
CA VAL A 25 -18.64 -19.29 15.75
C VAL A 25 -18.52 -20.27 14.60
N GLN A 26 -19.64 -20.70 14.06
CA GLN A 26 -19.69 -21.50 12.85
C GLN A 26 -19.59 -20.55 11.64
N LEU A 27 -18.71 -20.86 10.71
CA LEU A 27 -18.53 -20.17 9.44
C LEU A 27 -18.85 -21.10 8.28
N LYS A 28 -19.52 -20.59 7.25
CA LYS A 28 -19.92 -21.34 6.05
C LYS A 28 -19.42 -20.63 4.79
N ASN A 29 -18.93 -21.44 3.83
CA ASN A 29 -18.55 -20.97 2.50
C ASN A 29 -18.91 -22.05 1.46
N GLY A 30 -20.09 -21.94 0.86
CA GLY A 30 -20.66 -22.99 0.02
C GLY A 30 -20.83 -24.28 0.82
N ASP A 31 -20.24 -25.37 0.32
CA ASP A 31 -20.26 -26.70 0.97
C ASP A 31 -19.21 -26.86 2.07
N ARG A 32 -18.35 -25.86 2.27
CA ARG A 32 -17.35 -25.87 3.35
C ARG A 32 -17.93 -25.23 4.60
N ASP A 33 -17.66 -25.83 5.74
CA ASP A 33 -17.93 -25.25 7.06
C ASP A 33 -16.70 -25.36 7.95
N THR A 34 -16.61 -24.46 8.91
CA THR A 34 -15.62 -24.51 9.97
C THR A 34 -16.19 -23.87 11.23
N THR A 35 -15.67 -24.28 12.38
CA THR A 35 -16.06 -23.71 13.65
C THR A 35 -14.85 -23.10 14.33
N LEU A 36 -14.95 -21.84 14.68
CA LEU A 36 -13.92 -21.11 15.43
C LEU A 36 -14.33 -20.98 16.88
N CYS A 37 -13.36 -21.13 17.77
CA CYS A 37 -13.52 -20.96 19.20
C CYS A 37 -12.75 -19.72 19.61
N LEU A 38 -13.44 -18.75 20.20
CA LEU A 38 -12.84 -17.53 20.72
C LEU A 38 -13.01 -17.49 22.22
N LYS A 39 -11.95 -17.19 22.94
CA LYS A 39 -12.01 -16.96 24.40
C LYS A 39 -11.04 -15.85 24.81
N GLU A 40 -11.33 -15.21 25.92
CA GLU A 40 -10.44 -14.26 26.55
C GLU A 40 -9.42 -15.02 27.42
N GLY A 41 -8.14 -14.73 27.21
CA GLY A 41 -7.03 -15.20 28.02
C GLY A 41 -6.90 -14.45 29.33
N ARG A 42 -5.93 -14.86 30.19
CA ARG A 42 -5.73 -14.26 31.50
C ARG A 42 -5.39 -12.78 31.49
N ASP A 43 -4.70 -12.34 30.42
CA ASP A 43 -4.23 -10.96 30.26
C ASP A 43 -5.14 -10.12 29.34
N GLY A 44 -6.39 -10.53 29.17
CA GLY A 44 -7.30 -9.89 28.23
C GLY A 44 -6.97 -10.15 26.75
N ALA A 45 -5.99 -11.02 26.47
CA ALA A 45 -5.66 -11.44 25.12
C ALA A 45 -6.80 -12.25 24.51
N LEU A 46 -7.11 -12.04 23.25
CA LEU A 46 -8.06 -12.84 22.52
C LEU A 46 -7.37 -14.12 22.02
N LEU A 47 -7.93 -15.27 22.36
CA LEU A 47 -7.43 -16.58 21.95
C LEU A 47 -8.37 -17.17 20.91
N LEU A 48 -7.80 -17.66 19.81
CA LEU A 48 -8.52 -18.30 18.71
C LEU A 48 -8.09 -19.75 18.54
N GLY A 49 -9.05 -20.64 18.41
CA GLY A 49 -8.84 -22.06 18.11
C GLY A 49 -9.93 -22.59 17.20
N SER A 50 -9.74 -23.79 16.66
CA SER A 50 -10.73 -24.46 15.80
C SER A 50 -11.28 -25.75 16.44
N ASP A 51 -10.59 -26.31 17.42
CA ASP A 51 -10.91 -27.59 18.07
C ASP A 51 -11.36 -27.44 19.53
N GLY A 52 -11.36 -26.23 20.05
CA GLY A 52 -11.67 -25.93 21.45
C GLY A 52 -10.58 -26.35 22.46
N ARG A 53 -9.45 -26.88 21.97
CA ARG A 53 -8.33 -27.36 22.81
C ARG A 53 -7.07 -26.56 22.58
N THR A 54 -6.68 -26.39 21.31
CA THR A 54 -5.50 -25.65 20.91
C THR A 54 -5.88 -24.22 20.56
N PHE A 55 -5.22 -23.24 21.17
CA PHE A 55 -5.51 -21.84 20.96
C PHE A 55 -4.24 -21.07 20.59
N ALA A 56 -4.34 -20.23 19.57
CA ALA A 56 -3.36 -19.22 19.25
C ALA A 56 -3.79 -17.86 19.81
N THR A 57 -2.85 -17.08 20.29
CA THR A 57 -3.11 -15.71 20.73
C THR A 57 -3.29 -14.82 19.51
N LEU A 58 -4.43 -14.12 19.44
CA LEU A 58 -4.64 -13.06 18.46
C LEU A 58 -4.07 -11.75 19.02
N GLY A 59 -3.05 -11.23 18.35
CA GLY A 59 -2.57 -9.88 18.61
C GLY A 59 -3.51 -8.85 18.02
N ARG A 60 -3.78 -7.78 18.76
CA ARG A 60 -4.46 -6.58 18.22
C ARG A 60 -3.50 -5.68 17.45
N ASP A 61 -2.22 -5.77 17.79
CA ASP A 61 -1.13 -4.98 17.24
C ASP A 61 -0.17 -5.87 16.45
N LEU A 62 0.63 -5.22 15.62
CA LEU A 62 1.77 -5.87 14.98
C LEU A 62 2.74 -6.39 16.04
N VAL A 63 3.43 -7.48 15.72
CA VAL A 63 4.38 -8.12 16.64
C VAL A 63 5.51 -7.13 16.97
N ARG A 64 5.58 -6.72 18.24
CA ARG A 64 6.69 -5.89 18.73
C ARG A 64 7.94 -6.75 18.88
N ARG A 65 9.06 -6.20 18.48
CA ARG A 65 10.35 -6.87 18.62
C ARG A 65 10.76 -6.91 20.09
N THR A 66 11.10 -8.11 20.57
CA THR A 66 11.56 -8.34 21.95
C THR A 66 13.09 -8.48 22.06
N ALA A 67 13.76 -8.72 20.93
CA ALA A 67 15.20 -8.81 20.84
C ALA A 67 15.77 -7.72 19.92
N PRO A 68 17.07 -7.36 20.05
CA PRO A 68 17.72 -6.44 19.12
C PRO A 68 17.53 -6.87 17.66
N ALA A 69 17.32 -5.90 16.78
CA ALA A 69 17.28 -6.19 15.35
C ALA A 69 18.64 -6.69 14.89
N ALA A 70 18.66 -7.79 14.14
CA ALA A 70 19.88 -8.19 13.43
C ALA A 70 20.30 -7.09 12.45
N GLU A 71 21.60 -6.92 12.27
CA GLU A 71 22.14 -6.03 11.25
C GLU A 71 21.56 -6.45 9.90
N TRP A 72 20.98 -5.48 9.18
CA TRP A 72 20.38 -5.73 7.89
C TRP A 72 21.18 -5.03 6.81
N LYS A 73 21.45 -5.78 5.74
CA LYS A 73 22.04 -5.26 4.51
C LYS A 73 21.12 -5.58 3.36
N TYR A 74 20.83 -4.58 2.54
CA TYR A 74 20.06 -4.78 1.32
C TYR A 74 20.87 -5.61 0.33
N ASP A 75 20.30 -6.71 -0.12
CA ASP A 75 20.90 -7.59 -1.12
C ASP A 75 19.87 -7.81 -2.26
N PRO A 76 20.00 -7.08 -3.37
CA PRO A 76 19.08 -7.17 -4.50
C PRO A 76 19.13 -8.55 -5.18
N GLU A 77 20.28 -9.24 -5.16
CA GLU A 77 20.44 -10.54 -5.84
C GLU A 77 19.67 -11.66 -5.11
N LYS A 78 19.47 -11.54 -3.81
CA LYS A 78 18.78 -12.53 -2.99
C LYS A 78 17.34 -12.82 -3.46
N TYR A 79 16.68 -11.86 -4.11
CA TYR A 79 15.29 -11.97 -4.51
C TYR A 79 15.09 -12.02 -6.03
N ARG A 80 16.17 -12.00 -6.81
CA ARG A 80 16.13 -11.89 -8.27
C ARG A 80 15.21 -12.92 -8.92
N ASP A 81 15.35 -14.18 -8.55
CA ASP A 81 14.58 -15.28 -9.16
C ASP A 81 13.20 -15.49 -8.52
N VAL A 82 12.98 -14.93 -7.33
CA VAL A 82 11.75 -15.12 -6.56
C VAL A 82 10.74 -13.99 -6.82
N LEU A 83 11.23 -12.80 -7.22
CA LEU A 83 10.40 -11.61 -7.35
C LEU A 83 9.83 -11.42 -8.75
N TYR A 84 10.43 -12.02 -9.76
CA TYR A 84 10.03 -11.83 -11.15
C TYR A 84 9.36 -13.09 -11.71
N GLY A 85 8.26 -12.88 -12.37
CA GLY A 85 7.53 -13.92 -13.06
C GLY A 85 6.06 -13.57 -13.24
N LYS A 86 5.61 -13.47 -14.47
CA LYS A 86 4.24 -13.11 -14.81
C LYS A 86 3.26 -14.14 -14.25
N LYS A 87 2.48 -13.73 -13.25
CA LYS A 87 1.41 -14.55 -12.65
C LYS A 87 0.23 -13.66 -12.27
N LYS A 88 -0.94 -14.29 -12.22
CA LYS A 88 -2.12 -13.64 -11.69
C LYS A 88 -1.98 -13.44 -10.19
N ALA A 89 -2.27 -12.23 -9.72
CA ALA A 89 -2.57 -11.93 -8.34
C ALA A 89 -4.08 -11.71 -8.19
N VAL A 90 -4.62 -12.05 -7.04
CA VAL A 90 -6.04 -11.89 -6.73
C VAL A 90 -6.18 -10.89 -5.59
N ILE A 91 -6.95 -9.84 -5.80
CA ILE A 91 -7.33 -8.91 -4.73
C ILE A 91 -8.81 -9.15 -4.43
N ARG A 92 -9.10 -9.48 -3.20
CA ARG A 92 -10.45 -9.66 -2.68
C ARG A 92 -10.69 -8.65 -1.57
N GLY A 93 -11.93 -8.23 -1.40
CA GLY A 93 -12.22 -7.34 -0.31
C GLY A 93 -13.69 -7.33 0.08
N VAL A 94 -13.92 -6.73 1.24
CA VAL A 94 -15.25 -6.41 1.72
C VAL A 94 -15.28 -5.01 2.28
N ILE A 95 -16.31 -4.28 1.94
CA ILE A 95 -16.63 -2.95 2.45
C ILE A 95 -17.76 -3.13 3.46
N ASP A 96 -17.43 -3.22 4.73
CA ASP A 96 -18.40 -3.37 5.81
C ASP A 96 -19.26 -2.12 5.93
N GLY A 97 -20.58 -2.30 6.01
CA GLY A 97 -21.54 -1.21 5.97
C GLY A 97 -21.87 -0.69 4.57
N TYR A 98 -21.35 -1.34 3.52
CA TYR A 98 -21.70 -0.97 2.14
C TYR A 98 -23.18 -1.16 1.84
N THR A 99 -23.71 -0.24 1.05
CA THR A 99 -25.02 -0.34 0.43
C THR A 99 -24.98 0.29 -0.96
N PRO A 100 -25.69 -0.27 -1.97
CA PRO A 100 -25.78 0.34 -3.30
C PRO A 100 -26.31 1.78 -3.30
N LYS A 101 -26.98 2.22 -2.21
CA LYS A 101 -27.42 3.61 -2.02
C LYS A 101 -26.29 4.62 -1.87
N LEU A 102 -25.04 4.16 -1.65
CA LEU A 102 -23.86 5.02 -1.65
C LEU A 102 -23.54 5.59 -3.04
N GLY A 103 -24.22 5.12 -4.10
CA GLY A 103 -24.13 5.70 -5.44
C GLY A 103 -23.00 5.13 -6.32
N TYR A 104 -22.23 4.16 -5.84
CA TYR A 104 -21.23 3.45 -6.62
C TYR A 104 -21.35 1.93 -6.49
N THR A 105 -21.19 1.23 -7.60
CA THR A 105 -21.23 -0.24 -7.68
C THR A 105 -19.96 -0.81 -8.30
N THR A 106 -19.02 0.06 -8.64
CA THR A 106 -17.75 -0.31 -9.28
C THR A 106 -16.60 0.47 -8.72
N GLY A 107 -15.41 -0.04 -8.94
CA GLY A 107 -14.15 0.60 -8.69
C GLY A 107 -13.16 0.29 -9.81
N SER A 108 -11.95 0.77 -9.69
CA SER A 108 -10.86 0.51 -10.63
C SER A 108 -9.59 0.11 -9.91
N LEU A 109 -8.81 -0.73 -10.57
CA LEU A 109 -7.46 -1.12 -10.15
C LEU A 109 -6.50 -0.80 -11.28
N GLY A 110 -5.61 0.15 -11.05
CA GLY A 110 -4.59 0.57 -12.01
C GLY A 110 -3.30 -0.24 -11.83
N VAL A 111 -2.81 -0.79 -12.93
CA VAL A 111 -1.53 -1.51 -13.01
C VAL A 111 -0.61 -0.75 -13.94
N THR A 112 0.55 -0.36 -13.47
CA THR A 112 1.58 0.27 -14.30
C THR A 112 2.62 -0.77 -14.71
N ASP A 113 2.72 -1.03 -16.00
CA ASP A 113 3.86 -1.74 -16.57
C ASP A 113 5.02 -0.75 -16.72
N HIS A 114 5.97 -0.84 -15.82
CA HIS A 114 7.13 0.08 -15.79
C HIS A 114 8.11 -0.14 -16.94
N VAL A 115 8.09 -1.32 -17.57
CA VAL A 115 8.96 -1.65 -18.70
C VAL A 115 8.39 -1.10 -20.00
N LEU A 116 7.12 -1.37 -20.24
CA LEU A 116 6.43 -0.91 -21.45
C LEU A 116 5.85 0.52 -21.34
N ARG A 117 5.90 1.11 -20.13
CA ARG A 117 5.30 2.42 -19.79
C ARG A 117 3.83 2.49 -20.20
N ARG A 118 3.09 1.46 -19.85
CA ARG A 118 1.65 1.34 -20.11
C ARG A 118 0.90 1.17 -18.82
N ASP A 119 -0.17 1.94 -18.69
CA ASP A 119 -1.14 1.75 -17.62
C ASP A 119 -2.30 0.90 -18.16
N SER A 120 -2.71 -0.06 -17.39
CA SER A 120 -3.91 -0.84 -17.61
C SER A 120 -4.82 -0.73 -16.40
N TYR A 121 -6.13 -0.81 -16.63
CA TYR A 121 -7.11 -0.71 -15.57
C TYR A 121 -8.01 -1.93 -15.60
N SER A 122 -8.19 -2.55 -14.44
CA SER A 122 -9.17 -3.60 -14.23
C SER A 122 -10.37 -3.03 -13.49
N LEU A 123 -11.56 -3.39 -13.95
CA LEU A 123 -12.80 -3.03 -13.28
C LEU A 123 -12.96 -3.88 -12.01
N ILE A 124 -13.33 -3.25 -10.92
CA ILE A 124 -13.76 -3.90 -9.69
C ILE A 124 -15.28 -3.82 -9.64
N GLU A 125 -15.97 -4.96 -9.62
CA GLU A 125 -17.41 -5.02 -9.41
C GLU A 125 -17.70 -5.26 -7.94
N ILE A 126 -18.55 -4.41 -7.34
CA ILE A 126 -18.92 -4.50 -5.94
C ILE A 126 -20.30 -5.14 -5.84
N ARG A 127 -20.37 -6.26 -5.16
CA ARG A 127 -21.64 -6.96 -4.90
C ARG A 127 -22.51 -6.18 -3.92
N PRO A 128 -23.81 -6.42 -3.90
CA PRO A 128 -24.74 -5.73 -2.98
C PRO A 128 -24.39 -5.89 -1.50
N ASP A 129 -23.64 -6.93 -1.14
CA ASP A 129 -23.14 -7.19 0.21
C ASP A 129 -21.78 -6.53 0.51
N GLY A 130 -21.25 -5.73 -0.41
CA GLY A 130 -19.98 -5.03 -0.28
C GLY A 130 -18.75 -5.86 -0.61
N ARG A 131 -18.91 -7.12 -1.01
CA ARG A 131 -17.80 -7.98 -1.43
C ARG A 131 -17.36 -7.62 -2.84
N PHE A 132 -16.07 -7.74 -3.10
CA PHE A 132 -15.48 -7.59 -4.44
C PHE A 132 -14.29 -8.53 -4.61
N ASP A 133 -13.98 -8.86 -5.84
CA ASP A 133 -12.76 -9.54 -6.23
C ASP A 133 -12.31 -9.09 -7.61
N VAL A 134 -11.01 -9.04 -7.82
CA VAL A 134 -10.39 -8.69 -9.09
C VAL A 134 -9.09 -9.47 -9.26
N GLU A 135 -8.92 -10.02 -10.45
CA GLU A 135 -7.67 -10.67 -10.87
C GLU A 135 -6.84 -9.70 -11.70
N VAL A 136 -5.55 -9.70 -11.48
CA VAL A 136 -4.60 -8.87 -12.22
C VAL A 136 -3.33 -9.64 -12.49
N GLU A 137 -2.77 -9.48 -13.69
CA GLU A 137 -1.46 -10.01 -14.00
C GLU A 137 -0.38 -9.04 -13.53
N VAL A 138 0.56 -9.54 -12.73
CA VAL A 138 1.73 -8.79 -12.27
C VAL A 138 3.01 -9.57 -12.53
N GLU A 139 4.06 -8.88 -12.92
CA GLU A 139 5.37 -9.49 -13.26
C GLU A 139 6.34 -9.46 -12.09
N ALA A 140 6.14 -8.54 -11.16
CA ALA A 140 6.94 -8.34 -9.97
C ALA A 140 6.07 -7.86 -8.82
N PRO A 141 6.53 -7.93 -7.57
CA PRO A 141 5.87 -7.26 -6.46
C PRO A 141 5.77 -5.76 -6.73
N GLN A 142 4.55 -5.22 -6.72
CA GLN A 142 4.31 -3.81 -7.02
C GLN A 142 3.09 -3.25 -6.30
N ALA A 143 3.07 -1.94 -6.19
CA ALA A 143 1.93 -1.19 -5.71
C ALA A 143 0.95 -0.92 -6.85
N LEU A 144 -0.32 -1.25 -6.65
CA LEU A 144 -1.42 -1.03 -7.58
C LEU A 144 -2.32 0.06 -7.02
N TYR A 145 -2.70 1.02 -7.84
CA TYR A 145 -3.63 2.05 -7.41
C TYR A 145 -5.05 1.54 -7.47
N MET A 146 -5.72 1.51 -6.32
CA MET A 146 -7.11 1.06 -6.20
C MET A 146 -7.99 2.23 -5.84
N GLN A 147 -9.11 2.36 -6.55
CA GLN A 147 -10.14 3.36 -6.27
C GLN A 147 -11.52 2.70 -6.30
N ILE A 148 -12.29 2.90 -5.24
CA ILE A 148 -13.67 2.44 -5.11
C ILE A 148 -14.52 3.62 -4.63
N GLY A 149 -15.36 4.16 -5.52
CA GLY A 149 -16.10 5.38 -5.24
C GLY A 149 -15.18 6.53 -4.85
N GLU A 150 -15.63 7.35 -3.91
CA GLU A 150 -14.86 8.43 -3.30
C GLU A 150 -14.22 8.02 -1.96
N ASP A 151 -14.69 6.91 -1.38
CA ASP A 151 -14.35 6.50 -0.02
C ASP A 151 -13.03 5.72 0.06
N VAL A 152 -12.71 4.89 -0.95
CA VAL A 152 -11.48 4.08 -0.98
C VAL A 152 -10.60 4.52 -2.15
N SER A 153 -9.47 5.11 -1.84
CA SER A 153 -8.47 5.51 -2.84
C SER A 153 -7.07 5.34 -2.26
N GLY A 154 -6.22 4.58 -2.92
CA GLY A 154 -4.85 4.37 -2.44
C GLY A 154 -4.15 3.19 -3.10
N TYR A 155 -2.94 2.93 -2.63
CA TYR A 155 -2.12 1.85 -3.15
C TYR A 155 -2.30 0.57 -2.32
N VAL A 156 -2.46 -0.55 -3.01
CA VAL A 156 -2.37 -1.89 -2.46
C VAL A 156 -1.19 -2.62 -3.09
N PHE A 157 -0.43 -3.32 -2.28
CA PHE A 157 0.76 -4.02 -2.73
C PHE A 157 0.46 -5.51 -2.91
N VAL A 158 0.84 -6.06 -4.04
CA VAL A 158 0.70 -7.47 -4.36
C VAL A 158 1.97 -8.03 -5.00
N ALA A 159 2.17 -9.34 -4.87
CA ALA A 159 3.22 -10.07 -5.57
C ALA A 159 2.63 -11.09 -6.54
N PRO A 160 3.39 -11.54 -7.56
CA PRO A 160 2.95 -12.56 -8.49
C PRO A 160 2.48 -13.83 -7.79
N GLY A 161 1.24 -14.25 -8.06
CA GLY A 161 0.63 -15.45 -7.47
C GLY A 161 0.02 -15.27 -6.08
N ASP A 162 0.06 -14.07 -5.51
CA ASP A 162 -0.52 -13.79 -4.19
C ASP A 162 -2.05 -13.59 -4.25
N THR A 163 -2.69 -13.89 -3.14
CA THR A 163 -4.04 -13.43 -2.84
C THR A 163 -3.97 -12.42 -1.69
N LEU A 164 -4.41 -11.19 -1.95
CA LEU A 164 -4.56 -10.14 -0.95
C LEU A 164 -6.02 -9.98 -0.61
N MET A 165 -6.36 -10.07 0.66
CA MET A 165 -7.68 -9.76 1.18
C MET A 165 -7.66 -8.40 1.87
N CYS A 166 -8.60 -7.53 1.47
CA CYS A 166 -8.77 -6.19 1.99
C CYS A 166 -10.09 -6.08 2.78
N TYR A 167 -10.04 -5.48 3.95
CA TYR A 167 -11.23 -5.12 4.72
C TYR A 167 -11.27 -3.61 4.90
N TYR A 168 -12.40 -3.02 4.59
CA TYR A 168 -12.70 -1.60 4.78
C TYR A 168 -14.00 -1.45 5.60
N SER A 169 -14.08 -0.40 6.41
CA SER A 169 -15.29 -0.04 7.16
C SER A 169 -15.78 1.32 6.67
N ILE A 170 -16.97 1.38 6.12
CA ILE A 170 -17.58 2.66 5.69
C ILE A 170 -17.71 3.63 6.88
N THR A 171 -18.09 3.13 8.05
CA THR A 171 -18.21 3.97 9.25
C THR A 171 -16.88 4.62 9.62
N ASP A 172 -15.78 3.90 9.45
CA ASP A 172 -14.45 4.46 9.70
C ASP A 172 -14.01 5.40 8.59
N LEU A 173 -14.28 5.06 7.33
CA LEU A 173 -13.94 5.87 6.15
C LEU A 173 -14.67 7.22 6.17
N GLN A 174 -15.92 7.24 6.54
CA GLN A 174 -16.76 8.46 6.57
C GLN A 174 -16.68 9.23 7.90
N ASN A 175 -15.78 8.86 8.81
CA ASN A 175 -15.64 9.56 10.08
C ASN A 175 -15.06 10.97 9.87
N PRO A 176 -15.84 12.04 10.16
CA PRO A 176 -15.43 13.43 9.90
C PRO A 176 -14.25 13.91 10.74
N ARG A 177 -13.87 13.18 11.79
CA ARG A 177 -12.66 13.45 12.60
C ARG A 177 -11.37 13.00 11.93
N ARG A 178 -11.48 12.26 10.84
CA ARG A 178 -10.36 11.76 10.05
C ARG A 178 -10.32 12.55 8.76
N HIS A 179 -9.57 13.63 8.70
CA HIS A 179 -9.42 14.44 7.50
C HIS A 179 -8.09 14.15 6.78
N GLY A 180 -8.15 13.98 5.47
CA GLY A 180 -7.01 13.85 4.57
C GLY A 180 -6.68 12.42 4.12
N TYR A 181 -5.59 12.27 3.38
CA TYR A 181 -5.10 11.00 2.83
C TYR A 181 -4.80 9.92 3.87
N GLU A 182 -4.71 10.31 5.15
CA GLU A 182 -4.47 9.39 6.26
C GLU A 182 -5.68 8.51 6.59
N GLN A 183 -6.87 8.86 6.13
CA GLN A 183 -8.12 8.20 6.49
C GLN A 183 -8.19 6.74 6.05
N ILE A 184 -7.82 6.46 4.80
CA ILE A 184 -7.93 5.13 4.19
C ILE A 184 -7.06 4.13 4.94
N TRP A 185 -5.95 4.59 5.41
CA TRP A 185 -4.89 3.78 5.97
C TRP A 185 -5.24 3.22 7.35
N ASP A 186 -5.94 3.97 8.18
CA ASP A 186 -6.36 3.51 9.51
C ASP A 186 -7.55 2.55 9.44
N CYS A 187 -8.30 2.62 8.36
CA CYS A 187 -9.53 1.86 8.15
C CYS A 187 -9.31 0.56 7.39
N SER A 188 -8.12 0.37 6.82
CA SER A 188 -7.78 -0.82 6.05
C SER A 188 -7.21 -1.92 6.93
N ARG A 189 -7.62 -3.16 6.65
CA ARG A 189 -7.02 -4.37 7.22
C ARG A 189 -6.72 -5.32 6.09
N PHE A 190 -5.61 -6.01 6.20
CA PHE A 190 -5.12 -6.90 5.15
C PHE A 190 -4.88 -8.30 5.68
N MET A 191 -5.11 -9.32 4.81
CA MET A 191 -4.74 -10.70 5.02
C MET A 191 -4.11 -11.25 3.73
N GLY A 192 -3.37 -12.35 3.83
CA GLY A 192 -2.68 -12.98 2.70
C GLY A 192 -1.18 -12.73 2.68
N GLY A 193 -0.51 -13.23 1.65
CA GLY A 193 0.94 -13.21 1.55
C GLY A 193 1.55 -11.82 1.56
N SER A 194 0.91 -10.88 0.89
CA SER A 194 1.35 -9.47 0.83
C SER A 194 0.80 -8.59 1.96
N ALA A 195 -0.03 -9.13 2.86
CA ALA A 195 -0.62 -8.36 3.96
C ALA A 195 0.42 -7.71 4.90
N PRO A 196 1.50 -8.39 5.31
CA PRO A 196 2.51 -7.76 6.16
C PRO A 196 3.15 -6.53 5.50
N HIS A 197 3.43 -6.60 4.19
CA HIS A 197 3.97 -5.46 3.47
C HIS A 197 2.99 -4.28 3.45
N ASN A 198 1.73 -4.52 3.09
CA ASN A 198 0.69 -3.50 3.10
C ASN A 198 0.56 -2.84 4.48
N GLN A 199 0.49 -3.64 5.54
CA GLN A 199 0.34 -3.13 6.91
C GLN A 199 1.54 -2.28 7.34
N PHE A 200 2.78 -2.75 7.08
CA PHE A 200 3.98 -2.00 7.44
C PHE A 200 4.20 -0.78 6.54
N TYR A 201 3.80 -0.85 5.27
CA TYR A 201 3.82 0.30 4.38
C TYR A 201 3.01 1.47 4.94
N LEU A 202 1.82 1.18 5.47
CA LEU A 202 0.95 2.18 6.07
C LEU A 202 1.59 2.88 7.27
N ILE A 203 2.23 2.10 8.14
CA ILE A 203 2.91 2.65 9.31
C ILE A 203 4.14 3.44 8.89
N ALA A 204 4.93 2.87 7.97
CA ALA A 204 6.14 3.52 7.46
C ALA A 204 5.83 4.86 6.80
N GLN A 205 4.77 4.93 5.99
CA GLN A 205 4.39 6.14 5.27
C GLN A 205 4.21 7.36 6.20
N ARG A 206 3.71 7.17 7.42
CA ARG A 206 3.56 8.23 8.42
C ARG A 206 4.89 8.74 8.98
N MET A 207 5.94 7.96 8.85
CA MET A 207 7.28 8.28 9.32
C MET A 207 8.15 8.88 8.21
N MET A 208 7.70 8.79 6.97
CA MET A 208 8.46 9.24 5.80
C MET A 208 8.45 10.77 5.67
N PRO A 209 9.42 11.34 4.95
CA PRO A 209 9.42 12.75 4.61
C PRO A 209 8.11 13.14 3.92
N ASN A 210 7.53 14.28 4.33
CA ASN A 210 6.30 14.79 3.72
C ASN A 210 6.45 14.88 2.18
N PRO A 211 5.58 14.23 1.39
CA PRO A 211 5.65 14.32 -0.07
C PRO A 211 5.22 15.67 -0.63
N TRP A 212 4.48 16.44 0.16
CA TRP A 212 4.02 17.77 -0.23
C TRP A 212 5.18 18.77 -0.22
N GLY A 213 5.14 19.73 -1.12
CA GLY A 213 6.19 20.74 -1.24
C GLY A 213 7.42 20.31 -2.04
N VAL A 214 7.52 19.04 -2.47
CA VAL A 214 8.64 18.59 -3.32
C VAL A 214 8.67 19.35 -4.64
N TYR A 215 7.51 19.52 -5.26
CA TYR A 215 7.42 20.26 -6.53
C TYR A 215 7.69 21.74 -6.36
N ASP A 216 7.26 22.35 -5.26
CA ASP A 216 7.53 23.77 -4.96
C ASP A 216 9.02 23.98 -4.76
N ARG A 217 9.67 23.13 -3.93
CA ARG A 217 11.11 23.17 -3.72
C ARG A 217 11.90 22.93 -5.00
N MET A 218 11.43 21.99 -5.82
CA MET A 218 12.02 21.71 -7.14
C MET A 218 11.95 22.93 -8.05
N SER A 219 10.79 23.58 -8.14
CA SER A 219 10.57 24.77 -8.98
C SER A 219 11.45 25.94 -8.50
N GLU A 220 11.49 26.18 -7.18
CA GLU A 220 12.33 27.19 -6.58
C GLU A 220 13.82 26.99 -6.90
N CYS A 221 14.33 25.77 -6.76
CA CYS A 221 15.72 25.48 -7.06
C CYS A 221 16.03 25.55 -8.58
N ILE A 222 15.06 25.19 -9.42
CA ILE A 222 15.20 25.37 -10.88
C ILE A 222 15.26 26.86 -11.25
N GLU A 223 14.41 27.70 -10.69
CA GLU A 223 14.41 29.15 -10.94
C GLU A 223 15.71 29.81 -10.53
N LYS A 224 16.29 29.39 -9.40
CA LYS A 224 17.53 29.91 -8.85
C LYS A 224 18.81 29.27 -9.42
N ASP A 225 18.66 28.27 -10.28
CA ASP A 225 19.77 27.44 -10.81
C ASP A 225 20.58 26.73 -9.69
N ALA A 226 19.88 26.35 -8.62
CA ALA A 226 20.42 25.81 -7.37
C ALA A 226 20.34 24.27 -7.31
N SER A 227 20.93 23.59 -8.29
CA SER A 227 20.87 22.13 -8.41
C SER A 227 21.50 21.40 -7.21
N ASP A 228 22.61 21.92 -6.68
CA ASP A 228 23.30 21.33 -5.54
C ASP A 228 22.48 21.44 -4.25
N GLU A 229 21.73 22.54 -4.08
CA GLU A 229 20.81 22.69 -2.97
C GLU A 229 19.68 21.68 -3.03
N PHE A 230 19.09 21.46 -4.23
CA PHE A 230 18.06 20.47 -4.38
C PHE A 230 18.57 19.06 -4.10
N ARG A 231 19.76 18.72 -4.61
CA ARG A 231 20.41 17.44 -4.34
C ARG A 231 20.67 17.24 -2.86
N ALA A 232 21.27 18.20 -2.18
CA ALA A 232 21.53 18.13 -0.74
C ALA A 232 20.24 17.97 0.08
N TRP A 233 19.16 18.62 -0.35
CA TRP A 233 17.85 18.46 0.27
C TRP A 233 17.28 17.06 0.08
N ILE A 234 17.37 16.46 -1.11
CA ILE A 234 16.96 15.06 -1.36
C ILE A 234 17.83 14.08 -0.57
N ASP A 235 19.16 14.32 -0.46
CA ASP A 235 20.04 13.49 0.36
C ASP A 235 19.64 13.54 1.85
N GLY A 236 19.15 14.68 2.32
CA GLY A 236 18.54 14.83 3.65
C GLY A 236 17.28 13.96 3.81
N ARG A 237 16.41 13.95 2.81
CA ARG A 237 15.20 13.12 2.79
C ARG A 237 15.51 11.63 2.73
N LEU A 238 16.51 11.22 1.94
CA LEU A 238 16.99 9.83 1.89
C LEU A 238 17.50 9.36 3.27
N ARG A 239 18.25 10.20 3.98
CA ARG A 239 18.65 9.89 5.36
C ARG A 239 17.45 9.73 6.28
N GLN A 240 16.45 10.61 6.18
CA GLN A 240 15.23 10.50 6.97
C GLN A 240 14.46 9.19 6.66
N VAL A 241 14.43 8.75 5.39
CA VAL A 241 13.86 7.46 5.00
C VAL A 241 14.61 6.31 5.70
N ASP A 242 15.94 6.32 5.64
CA ASP A 242 16.77 5.27 6.24
C ASP A 242 16.59 5.21 7.76
N ASP A 243 16.60 6.35 8.44
CA ASP A 243 16.38 6.46 9.89
C ASP A 243 14.99 5.96 10.29
N SER A 244 13.96 6.33 9.52
CA SER A 244 12.59 5.89 9.75
C SER A 244 12.42 4.38 9.60
N LEU A 245 13.03 3.79 8.57
CA LEU A 245 13.00 2.34 8.36
C LEU A 245 13.80 1.59 9.42
N ALA A 246 14.93 2.15 9.88
CA ALA A 246 15.70 1.60 10.98
C ALA A 246 14.89 1.63 12.29
N ALA A 247 14.21 2.74 12.59
CA ALA A 247 13.35 2.87 13.76
C ALA A 247 12.16 1.89 13.71
N LEU A 248 11.54 1.71 12.53
CA LEU A 248 10.48 0.73 12.32
C LEU A 248 10.99 -0.69 12.58
N SER A 249 12.17 -1.04 12.03
CA SER A 249 12.79 -2.34 12.22
C SER A 249 13.21 -2.62 13.67
N ALA A 250 13.59 -1.60 14.41
CA ALA A 250 13.88 -1.73 15.83
C ALA A 250 12.63 -1.99 16.67
N ARG A 251 11.49 -1.44 16.25
CA ARG A 251 10.23 -1.50 16.98
C ARG A 251 9.41 -2.75 16.70
N TYR A 252 9.41 -3.20 15.43
CA TYR A 252 8.55 -4.30 14.98
C TYR A 252 9.34 -5.43 14.35
N GLU A 253 8.77 -6.63 14.46
CA GLU A 253 9.28 -7.82 13.80
C GLU A 253 8.54 -8.02 12.47
N PHE A 254 9.28 -8.05 11.38
CA PHE A 254 8.77 -8.32 10.03
C PHE A 254 9.86 -8.96 9.15
N SER A 255 9.43 -9.60 8.08
CA SER A 255 10.34 -10.37 7.23
C SER A 255 11.39 -9.50 6.53
N ALA A 256 12.52 -10.09 6.20
CA ALA A 256 13.55 -9.44 5.40
C ALA A 256 12.97 -8.95 4.06
N ARG A 257 12.10 -9.76 3.41
CA ARG A 257 11.41 -9.38 2.17
C ARG A 257 10.59 -8.10 2.34
N THR A 258 9.78 -8.01 3.39
CA THR A 258 8.98 -6.80 3.67
C THR A 258 9.87 -5.58 3.84
N ARG A 259 10.99 -5.72 4.56
CA ARG A 259 11.95 -4.65 4.79
C ARG A 259 12.60 -4.18 3.49
N ASP A 260 13.06 -5.12 2.66
CA ASP A 260 13.70 -4.81 1.38
C ASP A 260 12.73 -4.08 0.42
N LEU A 261 11.46 -4.51 0.39
CA LEU A 261 10.44 -3.87 -0.43
C LEU A 261 10.10 -2.45 0.06
N LEU A 262 9.98 -2.25 1.37
CA LEU A 262 9.78 -0.91 1.94
C LEU A 262 10.95 0.01 1.63
N TYR A 263 12.19 -0.49 1.81
CA TYR A 263 13.41 0.23 1.49
C TYR A 263 13.44 0.64 0.02
N ALA A 264 13.23 -0.31 -0.89
CA ALA A 264 13.21 -0.04 -2.33
C ALA A 264 12.14 1.00 -2.69
N ASN A 265 10.92 0.83 -2.17
CA ASN A 265 9.79 1.70 -2.50
C ASN A 265 10.02 3.16 -2.08
N PHE A 266 10.40 3.40 -0.83
CA PHE A 266 10.56 4.76 -0.32
C PHE A 266 11.81 5.44 -0.89
N ARG A 267 12.93 4.76 -1.02
CA ARG A 267 14.13 5.35 -1.64
C ARG A 267 13.94 5.64 -3.12
N THR A 268 13.28 4.74 -3.85
CA THR A 268 12.99 4.96 -5.28
C THR A 268 12.13 6.21 -5.48
N THR A 269 11.23 6.52 -4.54
CA THR A 269 10.43 7.74 -4.59
C THR A 269 11.32 9.00 -4.54
N GLU A 270 12.31 9.03 -3.67
CA GLU A 270 13.24 10.16 -3.58
C GLU A 270 14.19 10.24 -4.79
N TYR A 271 14.69 9.11 -5.28
CA TYR A 271 15.48 9.10 -6.52
C TYR A 271 14.67 9.55 -7.74
N ARG A 272 13.39 9.20 -7.80
CA ARG A 272 12.49 9.71 -8.85
C ARG A 272 12.37 11.24 -8.79
N ASN A 273 12.38 11.84 -7.61
CA ASN A 273 12.38 13.30 -7.47
C ASN A 273 13.64 13.94 -8.06
N LEU A 274 14.82 13.31 -7.93
CA LEU A 274 16.04 13.76 -8.60
C LEU A 274 15.93 13.68 -10.12
N LEU A 275 15.39 12.57 -10.64
CA LEU A 275 15.17 12.41 -12.08
C LEU A 275 14.17 13.44 -12.61
N ASN A 276 13.08 13.70 -11.88
CA ASN A 276 12.11 14.72 -12.24
C ASN A 276 12.72 16.12 -12.25
N TYR A 277 13.60 16.43 -11.29
CA TYR A 277 14.35 17.69 -11.30
C TYR A 277 15.19 17.81 -12.56
N GLN A 278 15.97 16.78 -12.90
CA GLN A 278 16.81 16.76 -14.09
C GLN A 278 15.98 16.95 -15.38
N MET A 279 14.84 16.28 -15.49
CA MET A 279 13.93 16.43 -16.63
C MET A 279 13.39 17.86 -16.73
N ARG A 280 12.81 18.40 -15.68
CA ARG A 280 12.23 19.76 -15.64
C ARG A 280 13.29 20.84 -15.84
N HIS A 281 14.49 20.68 -15.26
CA HIS A 281 15.60 21.58 -15.53
C HIS A 281 15.99 21.55 -17.02
N SER A 282 16.02 20.36 -17.63
CA SER A 282 16.35 20.19 -19.06
C SER A 282 15.28 20.80 -19.97
N ASP A 283 14.03 20.86 -19.55
CA ASP A 283 12.94 21.49 -20.32
C ASP A 283 13.16 22.99 -20.52
N ARG A 284 13.94 23.64 -19.63
CA ARG A 284 14.33 25.05 -19.77
C ARG A 284 15.31 25.33 -20.91
N ARG A 285 15.86 24.29 -21.53
CA ARG A 285 16.78 24.44 -22.68
C ARG A 285 16.17 25.24 -23.82
N TYR A 286 14.86 25.17 -23.95
CA TYR A 286 14.12 25.89 -24.98
C TYR A 286 12.94 26.65 -24.40
N THR A 287 12.68 27.82 -24.93
CA THR A 287 11.41 28.52 -24.76
C THR A 287 10.51 28.21 -25.97
N TYR A 288 9.22 28.02 -25.71
CA TYR A 288 8.24 27.67 -26.74
C TYR A 288 7.26 28.83 -26.91
N SER A 289 7.09 29.28 -28.17
CA SER A 289 6.08 30.27 -28.54
C SER A 289 5.13 29.66 -29.56
N GLN A 290 3.83 29.87 -29.41
CA GLN A 290 2.83 29.40 -30.35
C GLN A 290 2.84 30.30 -31.60
N ARG A 291 2.83 29.70 -32.76
CA ARG A 291 2.70 30.40 -34.04
C ARG A 291 1.22 30.60 -34.40
N PRO A 292 0.90 31.53 -35.32
CA PRO A 292 -0.48 31.75 -35.79
C PRO A 292 -1.16 30.51 -36.38
N ASP A 293 -0.36 29.56 -36.88
CA ASP A 293 -0.83 28.27 -37.44
C ASP A 293 -1.10 27.19 -36.37
N GLY A 294 -0.98 27.54 -35.10
CA GLY A 294 -1.15 26.63 -33.99
C GLY A 294 0.07 25.76 -33.65
N THR A 295 1.13 25.81 -34.44
CA THR A 295 2.38 25.09 -34.17
C THR A 295 3.23 25.83 -33.13
N TYR A 296 4.21 25.14 -32.54
CA TYR A 296 5.13 25.75 -31.58
C TYR A 296 6.51 25.96 -32.19
N LYS A 297 7.07 27.16 -31.94
CA LYS A 297 8.47 27.49 -32.26
C LYS A 297 9.29 27.28 -30.99
N ALA A 298 10.28 26.38 -31.04
CA ALA A 298 11.29 26.23 -30.00
C ALA A 298 12.43 27.21 -30.26
N THR A 299 12.80 28.01 -29.27
CA THR A 299 13.94 28.95 -29.32
C THR A 299 14.88 28.57 -28.18
N PRO A 300 16.19 28.38 -28.42
CA PRO A 300 17.15 28.13 -27.37
C PRO A 300 17.08 29.20 -26.28
N ASN A 301 17.05 28.79 -25.02
CA ASN A 301 17.06 29.68 -23.89
C ASN A 301 18.52 30.12 -23.61
N PRO A 302 18.90 31.41 -23.75
CA PRO A 302 20.27 31.87 -23.53
C PRO A 302 20.71 31.76 -22.06
N ASP A 303 19.75 31.72 -21.15
CA ASP A 303 20.02 31.62 -19.68
C ASP A 303 20.12 30.20 -19.19
N TYR A 304 19.88 29.20 -20.05
CA TYR A 304 19.99 27.81 -19.66
C TYR A 304 21.44 27.42 -19.39
N ARG A 305 21.66 26.82 -18.21
CA ARG A 305 22.93 26.20 -17.82
C ARG A 305 22.70 24.67 -17.66
N PRO A 306 23.47 23.83 -18.36
CA PRO A 306 23.38 22.38 -18.18
C PRO A 306 23.80 22.00 -16.75
N LEU A 307 23.13 20.97 -16.21
CA LEU A 307 23.57 20.40 -14.92
C LEU A 307 25.00 19.85 -15.01
N PRO A 308 25.80 19.94 -13.94
CA PRO A 308 27.08 19.27 -13.86
C PRO A 308 26.94 17.77 -14.13
N LYS A 309 27.95 17.16 -14.77
CA LYS A 309 27.99 15.72 -15.03
C LYS A 309 28.20 14.93 -13.76
#